data_d0ce7e8b6aef4feaafb7d31f7878d4d6
#
_entry.id   d0ce7e8b6aef4feaafb7d31f7878d4d6
#
_cell.length_a   1.000
_cell.length_b   1.000
_cell.length_c   1.000
_cell.angle_alpha   90.00
_cell.angle_beta   90.00
_cell.angle_gamma   90.00
#
_symmetry.space_group_name_H-M   'P 1'
#
loop_
_entity.id
_entity.type
_entity.pdbx_description
1 polymer ?
#
loop_
_entity_poly.entity_id
_entity_poly.type
_entity_poly.pdbx_seq_one_letter_code
_entity_poly.pdbx_strand_id
1 'polypeptide(L)'
;FWDMAELAEKPIVASHSDSFAVCPHPRNLTDAQFQAICDLGGTAGLNLYGPFLTDGPRVTFDDLRRHLDHFLDLGGEGHLALGADLDGCSVLPEGFAALNDYETLGRYLADAGYPDETIQNLFCNSLMKVVKLCIM
;
A
#
# COMPACT_ATOMS: atom_id res chain seq x y z
N PHE A 1 -15.60 8.70 -0.75
CA PHE A 1 -14.21 9.15 -0.82
C PHE A 1 -14.10 10.66 -1.07
N TRP A 2 -14.71 11.18 -2.15
CA TRP A 2 -14.51 12.56 -2.56
C TRP A 2 -15.03 13.58 -1.54
N ASP A 3 -16.19 13.36 -0.95
CA ASP A 3 -16.75 14.22 0.10
C ASP A 3 -15.80 14.30 1.32
N MET A 4 -15.16 13.19 1.65
CA MET A 4 -14.16 13.15 2.73
C MET A 4 -12.86 13.88 2.33
N ALA A 5 -12.39 13.67 1.12
CA ALA A 5 -11.16 14.32 0.63
C ALA A 5 -11.33 15.85 0.52
N GLU A 6 -12.51 16.33 0.08
CA GLU A 6 -12.83 17.76 -0.01
C GLU A 6 -12.91 18.45 1.36
N LEU A 7 -13.38 17.73 2.39
CA LEU A 7 -13.52 18.28 3.74
C LEU A 7 -12.30 18.07 4.63
N ALA A 8 -11.32 17.30 4.18
CA ALA A 8 -10.18 16.97 5.00
C ALA A 8 -9.24 18.16 5.20
N GLU A 9 -9.03 18.55 6.46
CA GLU A 9 -8.07 19.58 6.88
C GLU A 9 -6.70 18.97 7.26
N LYS A 10 -6.60 17.64 7.31
CA LYS A 10 -5.41 16.87 7.68
C LYS A 10 -5.21 15.70 6.72
N PRO A 11 -4.01 15.11 6.71
CA PRO A 11 -3.74 13.93 5.91
C PRO A 11 -4.78 12.82 6.13
N ILE A 12 -5.23 12.20 5.05
CA ILE A 12 -6.11 11.03 5.11
C ILE A 12 -5.31 9.75 4.86
N VAL A 13 -5.77 8.65 5.43
CA VAL A 13 -5.14 7.33 5.29
C VAL A 13 -6.12 6.34 4.69
N ALA A 14 -5.77 5.76 3.55
CA ALA A 14 -6.38 4.51 3.10
C ALA A 14 -5.60 3.37 3.75
N SER A 15 -6.13 2.81 4.85
CA SER A 15 -5.37 1.90 5.70
C SER A 15 -4.96 0.59 5.02
N HIS A 16 -5.74 0.11 4.01
CA HIS A 16 -5.51 -1.14 3.31
C HIS A 16 -6.23 -1.14 1.95
N SER A 17 -5.60 -0.56 0.92
CA SER A 17 -6.18 -0.43 -0.43
C SER A 17 -5.09 -0.43 -1.49
N ASP A 18 -5.26 -1.26 -2.52
CA ASP A 18 -4.34 -1.41 -3.64
C ASP A 18 -4.74 -0.57 -4.85
N SER A 19 -4.09 -0.76 -6.00
CA SER A 19 -4.37 -0.03 -7.23
C SER A 19 -5.50 -0.70 -8.04
N PHE A 20 -6.53 0.08 -8.36
CA PHE A 20 -7.60 -0.33 -9.26
C PHE A 20 -7.10 -0.54 -10.70
N ALA A 21 -6.11 0.23 -11.14
CA ALA A 21 -5.53 0.10 -12.47
C ALA A 21 -4.82 -1.25 -12.67
N VAL A 22 -4.24 -1.81 -11.61
CA VAL A 22 -3.56 -3.12 -11.63
C VAL A 22 -4.54 -4.27 -11.46
N CYS A 23 -5.46 -4.16 -10.50
CA CYS A 23 -6.51 -5.15 -10.27
C CYS A 23 -7.84 -4.40 -10.06
N PRO A 24 -8.78 -4.46 -11.03
CA PRO A 24 -10.05 -3.71 -10.99
C PRO A 24 -11.01 -4.28 -9.96
N HIS A 25 -10.75 -4.00 -8.68
CA HIS A 25 -11.60 -4.39 -7.57
C HIS A 25 -12.19 -3.14 -6.89
N PRO A 26 -13.48 -3.15 -6.47
CA PRO A 26 -14.15 -1.97 -5.88
C PRO A 26 -13.49 -1.44 -4.59
N ARG A 27 -12.69 -2.24 -3.91
CA ARG A 27 -11.93 -1.86 -2.71
C ARG A 27 -10.61 -1.17 -3.03
N ASN A 28 -10.15 -1.25 -4.27
CA ASN A 28 -8.91 -0.66 -4.73
C ASN A 28 -9.10 0.80 -5.11
N LEU A 29 -8.04 1.60 -4.96
CA LEU A 29 -8.01 3.02 -5.27
C LEU A 29 -7.82 3.25 -6.76
N THR A 30 -8.61 4.15 -7.32
CA THR A 30 -8.28 4.72 -8.64
C THR A 30 -7.06 5.63 -8.52
N ASP A 31 -6.38 5.89 -9.64
CA ASP A 31 -5.22 6.78 -9.69
C ASP A 31 -5.55 8.18 -9.15
N ALA A 32 -6.74 8.70 -9.50
CA ALA A 32 -7.20 9.99 -9.00
C ALA A 32 -7.43 10.01 -7.48
N GLN A 33 -7.92 8.91 -6.90
CA GLN A 33 -8.08 8.79 -5.45
C GLN A 33 -6.72 8.71 -4.75
N PHE A 34 -5.78 7.93 -5.30
CA PHE A 34 -4.43 7.85 -4.77
C PHE A 34 -3.72 9.21 -4.83
N GLN A 35 -3.83 9.91 -5.96
CA GLN A 35 -3.26 11.24 -6.12
C GLN A 35 -3.83 12.23 -5.09
N ALA A 36 -5.14 12.21 -4.85
CA ALA A 36 -5.78 13.05 -3.83
C ALA A 36 -5.28 12.73 -2.40
N ILE A 37 -4.98 11.45 -2.09
CA ILE A 37 -4.33 11.08 -0.83
C ILE A 37 -2.93 11.70 -0.74
N CYS A 38 -2.14 11.62 -1.79
CA CYS A 38 -0.79 12.20 -1.85
C CYS A 38 -0.83 13.73 -1.67
N ASP A 39 -1.73 14.42 -2.38
CA ASP A 39 -1.89 15.88 -2.33
C ASP A 39 -2.27 16.38 -0.92
N LEU A 40 -3.00 15.59 -0.17
CA LEU A 40 -3.34 15.83 1.23
C LEU A 40 -2.23 15.43 2.22
N GLY A 41 -1.07 14.97 1.72
CA GLY A 41 0.03 14.48 2.56
C GLY A 41 -0.24 13.16 3.26
N GLY A 42 -1.25 12.42 2.79
CA GLY A 42 -1.70 11.15 3.34
C GLY A 42 -0.88 9.94 2.91
N THR A 43 -1.40 8.75 3.22
CA THR A 43 -0.72 7.48 2.93
C THR A 43 -1.73 6.40 2.56
N ALA A 44 -1.42 5.59 1.55
CA ALA A 44 -2.13 4.37 1.22
C ALA A 44 -1.35 3.14 1.70
N GLY A 45 -2.00 2.28 2.47
CA GLY A 45 -1.47 0.99 2.90
C GLY A 45 -1.80 -0.09 1.87
N LEU A 46 -0.79 -0.77 1.34
CA LEU A 46 -0.97 -1.91 0.45
C LEU A 46 -1.56 -3.09 1.21
N ASN A 47 -2.67 -3.62 0.71
CA ASN A 47 -3.34 -4.79 1.28
C ASN A 47 -2.65 -6.07 0.78
N LEU A 48 -2.66 -7.13 1.59
CA LEU A 48 -2.13 -8.44 1.20
C LEU A 48 -3.24 -9.45 0.83
N TYR A 49 -4.49 -9.03 0.76
CA TYR A 49 -5.59 -9.93 0.38
C TYR A 49 -5.53 -10.26 -1.11
N GLY A 50 -5.29 -11.53 -1.43
CA GLY A 50 -5.08 -12.01 -2.81
C GLY A 50 -6.08 -11.50 -3.85
N PRO A 51 -7.41 -11.54 -3.61
CA PRO A 51 -8.40 -11.02 -4.55
C PRO A 51 -8.31 -9.52 -4.86
N PHE A 52 -7.59 -8.74 -4.07
CA PHE A 52 -7.35 -7.31 -4.35
C PHE A 52 -6.06 -7.10 -5.16
N LEU A 53 -5.16 -8.10 -5.13
CA LEU A 53 -3.87 -8.06 -5.81
C LEU A 53 -3.92 -8.63 -7.24
N THR A 54 -4.74 -9.66 -7.46
CA THR A 54 -4.78 -10.35 -8.75
C THR A 54 -6.08 -11.15 -8.95
N ASP A 55 -6.50 -11.28 -10.20
CA ASP A 55 -7.56 -12.22 -10.62
C ASP A 55 -7.01 -13.63 -10.91
N GLY A 56 -5.72 -13.84 -10.75
CA GLY A 56 -5.04 -15.11 -11.00
C GLY A 56 -5.37 -16.17 -9.94
N PRO A 57 -5.12 -17.46 -10.26
CA PRO A 57 -5.41 -18.56 -9.34
C PRO A 57 -4.43 -18.68 -8.17
N ARG A 58 -3.34 -17.95 -8.21
CA ARG A 58 -2.29 -17.89 -7.19
C ARG A 58 -1.91 -16.44 -6.98
N VAL A 59 -1.57 -16.07 -5.76
CA VAL A 59 -1.09 -14.73 -5.42
C VAL A 59 0.35 -14.81 -4.89
N THR A 60 1.19 -13.90 -5.34
CA THR A 60 2.62 -13.86 -5.04
C THR A 60 3.06 -12.45 -4.63
N PHE A 61 4.31 -12.30 -4.18
CA PHE A 61 4.90 -10.98 -3.95
C PHE A 61 5.05 -10.16 -5.25
N ASP A 62 5.15 -10.82 -6.42
CA ASP A 62 5.16 -10.10 -7.70
C ASP A 62 3.82 -9.41 -7.97
N ASP A 63 2.70 -9.99 -7.52
CA ASP A 63 1.40 -9.34 -7.63
C ASP A 63 1.34 -8.08 -6.76
N LEU A 64 1.78 -8.14 -5.50
CA LEU A 64 1.91 -6.98 -4.63
C LEU A 64 2.85 -5.93 -5.23
N ARG A 65 3.99 -6.35 -5.76
CA ARG A 65 4.98 -5.47 -6.39
C ARG A 65 4.40 -4.66 -7.54
N ARG A 66 3.54 -5.24 -8.38
CA ARG A 66 2.88 -4.52 -9.48
C ARG A 66 2.05 -3.32 -8.98
N HIS A 67 1.37 -3.46 -7.83
CA HIS A 67 0.65 -2.36 -7.20
C HIS A 67 1.60 -1.31 -6.64
N LEU A 68 2.68 -1.74 -5.99
CA LEU A 68 3.73 -0.84 -5.49
C LEU A 68 4.36 -0.04 -6.62
N ASP A 69 4.79 -0.70 -7.70
CA ASP A 69 5.40 -0.06 -8.87
C ASP A 69 4.45 0.98 -9.48
N HIS A 70 3.17 0.62 -9.68
CA HIS A 70 2.17 1.52 -10.24
C HIS A 70 2.01 2.80 -9.39
N PHE A 71 1.90 2.65 -8.08
CA PHE A 71 1.79 3.82 -7.19
C PHE A 71 3.07 4.65 -7.11
N LEU A 72 4.25 4.02 -7.20
CA LEU A 72 5.52 4.75 -7.29
C LEU A 72 5.62 5.54 -8.59
N ASP A 73 5.18 4.98 -9.73
CA ASP A 73 5.12 5.66 -11.02
C ASP A 73 4.19 6.88 -11.01
N LEU A 74 3.17 6.89 -10.16
CA LEU A 74 2.31 8.04 -9.89
C LEU A 74 2.92 9.08 -8.92
N GLY A 75 4.17 8.91 -8.51
CA GLY A 75 4.84 9.80 -7.56
C GLY A 75 4.55 9.49 -6.09
N GLY A 76 4.17 8.25 -5.77
CA GLY A 76 3.78 7.82 -4.44
C GLY A 76 4.91 7.58 -3.43
N GLU A 77 6.17 7.91 -3.77
CA GLU A 77 7.27 7.79 -2.81
C GLU A 77 6.99 8.60 -1.53
N GLY A 78 7.10 7.97 -0.37
CA GLY A 78 6.76 8.56 0.92
C GLY A 78 5.26 8.69 1.23
N HIS A 79 4.40 8.09 0.39
CA HIS A 79 2.94 8.03 0.55
C HIS A 79 2.39 6.60 0.56
N LEU A 80 3.25 5.60 0.65
CA LEU A 80 2.89 4.19 0.69
C LEU A 80 3.30 3.55 2.01
N ALA A 81 2.46 2.65 2.49
CA ALA A 81 2.73 1.82 3.67
C ALA A 81 2.25 0.39 3.44
N LEU A 82 2.46 -0.50 4.40
CA LEU A 82 1.88 -1.84 4.42
C LEU A 82 0.63 -1.83 5.30
N GLY A 83 -0.49 -2.24 4.73
CA GLY A 83 -1.79 -2.38 5.39
C GLY A 83 -2.34 -3.79 5.21
N ALA A 84 -1.60 -4.79 5.68
CA ALA A 84 -1.77 -6.20 5.31
C ALA A 84 -3.14 -6.82 5.63
N ASP A 85 -3.87 -6.28 6.60
CA ASP A 85 -5.20 -6.79 7.02
C ASP A 85 -5.18 -8.28 7.37
N LEU A 86 -4.17 -8.73 8.11
CA LEU A 86 -3.85 -10.16 8.31
C LEU A 86 -5.02 -10.97 8.86
N ASP A 87 -5.75 -10.45 9.85
CA ASP A 87 -6.88 -11.15 10.44
C ASP A 87 -8.16 -11.08 9.57
N GLY A 88 -8.18 -10.16 8.59
CA GLY A 88 -9.26 -10.01 7.61
C GLY A 88 -9.04 -10.80 6.31
N CYS A 89 -7.83 -11.32 6.08
CA CYS A 89 -7.45 -11.97 4.84
C CYS A 89 -7.50 -13.50 4.94
N SER A 90 -8.26 -14.14 4.06
CA SER A 90 -8.29 -15.61 3.92
C SER A 90 -7.29 -16.15 2.89
N VAL A 91 -6.76 -15.31 2.02
CA VAL A 91 -5.79 -15.66 0.96
C VAL A 91 -4.69 -14.61 0.96
N LEU A 92 -3.49 -15.02 1.32
CA LEU A 92 -2.27 -14.18 1.35
C LEU A 92 -1.31 -14.58 0.24
N PRO A 93 -0.34 -13.71 -0.15
CA PRO A 93 0.71 -14.06 -1.09
C PRO A 93 1.52 -15.27 -0.63
N GLU A 94 1.92 -16.12 -1.56
CA GLU A 94 2.80 -17.26 -1.26
C GLU A 94 4.07 -16.78 -0.56
N GLY A 95 4.39 -17.42 0.55
CA GLY A 95 5.53 -17.03 1.40
C GLY A 95 5.19 -16.01 2.48
N PHE A 96 3.91 -15.59 2.59
CA PHE A 96 3.43 -14.72 3.66
C PHE A 96 2.30 -15.41 4.44
N ALA A 97 2.49 -15.67 5.71
CA ALA A 97 1.50 -16.33 6.58
C ALA A 97 1.35 -15.64 7.94
N ALA A 98 2.38 -14.94 8.41
CA ALA A 98 2.41 -14.34 9.75
C ALA A 98 3.30 -13.08 9.79
N LEU A 99 3.29 -12.38 10.92
CA LEU A 99 4.07 -11.15 11.11
C LEU A 99 5.58 -11.29 10.82
N ASN A 100 6.16 -12.43 11.09
CA ASN A 100 7.58 -12.67 10.82
C ASN A 100 7.91 -12.65 9.31
N ASP A 101 6.92 -12.84 8.45
CA ASP A 101 7.12 -12.88 7.00
C ASP A 101 7.28 -11.48 6.39
N TYR A 102 7.09 -10.41 7.17
CA TYR A 102 7.50 -9.07 6.76
C TYR A 102 9.00 -8.98 6.46
N GLU A 103 9.85 -9.74 7.17
CA GLU A 103 11.28 -9.83 6.84
C GLU A 103 11.51 -10.47 5.47
N THR A 104 10.70 -11.48 5.13
CA THR A 104 10.76 -12.16 3.82
C THR A 104 10.34 -11.21 2.71
N LEU A 105 9.26 -10.45 2.91
CA LEU A 105 8.83 -9.41 1.97
C LEU A 105 9.91 -8.32 1.80
N GLY A 106 10.51 -7.85 2.90
CA GLY A 106 11.58 -6.85 2.86
C GLY A 106 12.79 -7.33 2.07
N ARG A 107 13.22 -8.58 2.27
CA ARG A 107 14.31 -9.20 1.48
C ARG A 107 13.95 -9.32 0.00
N TYR A 108 12.74 -9.78 -0.29
CA TYR A 108 12.24 -9.86 -1.67
C TYR A 108 12.31 -8.50 -2.39
N LEU A 109 11.87 -7.41 -1.74
CA LEU A 109 11.93 -6.07 -2.33
C LEU A 109 13.38 -5.60 -2.53
N ALA A 110 14.27 -5.85 -1.58
CA ALA A 110 15.70 -5.54 -1.71
C ALA A 110 16.35 -6.32 -2.88
N ASP A 111 16.06 -7.62 -2.99
CA ASP A 111 16.53 -8.46 -4.08
C ASP A 111 15.95 -8.04 -5.44
N ALA A 112 14.75 -7.48 -5.46
CA ALA A 112 14.11 -6.88 -6.64
C ALA A 112 14.70 -5.51 -7.02
N GLY A 113 15.61 -4.96 -6.21
CA GLY A 113 16.37 -3.75 -6.51
C GLY A 113 15.74 -2.45 -6.01
N TYR A 114 14.75 -2.50 -5.09
CA TYR A 114 14.23 -1.28 -4.48
C TYR A 114 15.27 -0.62 -3.58
N PRO A 115 15.37 0.73 -3.60
CA PRO A 115 16.23 1.46 -2.67
C PRO A 115 15.83 1.20 -1.21
N ASP A 116 16.81 1.17 -0.31
CA ASP A 116 16.57 1.01 1.14
C ASP A 116 15.58 2.09 1.67
N GLU A 117 15.67 3.31 1.14
CA GLU A 117 14.77 4.40 1.52
C GLU A 117 13.31 4.08 1.17
N THR A 118 13.04 3.57 -0.03
CA THR A 118 11.69 3.16 -0.46
C THR A 118 11.15 2.05 0.43
N ILE A 119 11.98 1.05 0.75
CA ILE A 119 11.60 -0.04 1.66
C ILE A 119 11.30 0.51 3.06
N GLN A 120 12.13 1.38 3.61
CA GLN A 120 11.90 2.00 4.92
C GLN A 120 10.64 2.88 4.93
N ASN A 121 10.38 3.62 3.85
CA ASN A 121 9.16 4.40 3.69
C ASN A 121 7.93 3.50 3.71
N LEU A 122 7.93 2.42 2.94
CA LEU A 122 6.84 1.44 2.88
C LEU A 122 6.58 0.77 4.24
N PHE A 123 7.64 0.38 4.95
CA PHE A 123 7.51 -0.37 6.22
C PHE A 123 7.22 0.52 7.43
N CYS A 124 7.60 1.80 7.42
CA CYS A 124 7.51 2.64 8.61
C CYS A 124 7.31 4.14 8.33
N ASN A 125 8.21 4.77 7.55
CA ASN A 125 8.37 6.22 7.61
C ASN A 125 7.15 6.98 7.07
N SER A 126 6.51 6.50 6.00
CA SER A 126 5.34 7.16 5.40
C SER A 126 4.18 7.26 6.39
N LEU A 127 3.86 6.17 7.09
CA LEU A 127 2.80 6.17 8.09
C LEU A 127 3.19 7.01 9.32
N MET A 128 4.44 6.91 9.77
CA MET A 128 4.94 7.69 10.90
C MET A 128 4.93 9.19 10.63
N LYS A 129 5.16 9.62 9.38
CA LYS A 129 5.00 11.02 8.96
C LYS A 129 3.55 11.49 9.20
N VAL A 130 2.57 10.73 8.76
CA VAL A 130 1.15 11.06 8.96
C VAL A 130 0.79 11.10 10.44
N VAL A 131 1.22 10.11 11.22
CA VAL A 131 1.00 10.07 12.67
C VAL A 131 1.53 11.33 13.34
N LYS A 132 2.75 11.76 13.02
CA LYS A 132 3.34 13.00 13.57
C LYS A 132 2.53 14.24 13.20
N LEU A 133 2.07 14.35 11.96
CA LEU A 133 1.26 15.49 11.49
C LEU A 133 -0.14 15.55 12.14
N CYS A 134 -0.68 14.42 12.56
CA CYS A 134 -2.01 14.35 13.15
C CYS A 134 -2.02 14.53 14.68
N ILE A 135 -0.96 14.11 15.37
CA ILE A 135 -0.91 14.06 16.84
C ILE A 135 -0.15 15.27 17.44
N MET A 136 0.80 15.82 16.70
CA MET A 136 1.60 16.99 17.10
C MET A 136 1.09 18.27 16.46
#